data_9e05812c284ce75381a1f01375a3803c
#
_entry.id   9e05812c284ce75381a1f01375a3803c
#
_cell.length_a   1.000
_cell.length_b   1.000
_cell.length_c   1.000
_cell.angle_alpha   90.00
_cell.angle_beta   90.00
_cell.angle_gamma   90.00
#
_symmetry.space_group_name_H-M   'P 1'
#
loop_
_entity.id
_entity.type
_entity.pdbx_description
1 polymer ?
#
loop_
_entity_poly.entity_id
_entity_poly.type
_entity_poly.pdbx_seq_one_letter_code
_entity_poly.pdbx_strand_id
1 'polypeptide(L)'
;MVKRVVVLVAAGVLATACGSPSTEDSATVAASSLTSPTSTTAAPTTTVSPEEALYSEYYSALRAAGIDFRPGSGYSGTMATDQSICDWLRSGELEAYELATREGVYFQDNNGRRIATMVPILCPDQQPIVDQAIAGDVRETTFRGGKRLIGNGLERTPWGNFYLSPGTYQTEKPVSDCYWERSDANGNIIDNNFVTLAPSVTVTIAPTDSGFTADGCGIWKLVE
;
A
#
# COMPACT_ATOMS: atom_id res chain seq x y z
N MET A 1 9.74 -5.06 37.55
CA MET A 1 11.17 -4.67 37.67
C MET A 1 11.68 -4.39 36.25
N VAL A 2 11.75 -3.13 35.88
CA VAL A 2 12.20 -2.70 34.53
C VAL A 2 13.60 -2.13 34.69
N LYS A 3 14.59 -2.77 34.07
CA LYS A 3 15.98 -2.27 34.01
C LYS A 3 16.08 -1.26 32.85
N ARG A 4 16.30 0.00 33.20
CA ARG A 4 16.70 1.04 32.25
C ARG A 4 18.20 0.91 31.97
N VAL A 5 18.57 0.80 30.71
CA VAL A 5 19.95 0.96 30.24
C VAL A 5 20.11 2.38 29.72
N VAL A 6 21.00 3.14 30.33
CA VAL A 6 21.41 4.48 29.88
C VAL A 6 22.70 4.30 29.06
N VAL A 7 22.69 4.75 27.82
CA VAL A 7 23.89 4.85 26.99
C VAL A 7 24.25 6.32 26.85
N LEU A 8 25.40 6.68 27.40
CA LEU A 8 26.06 7.96 27.22
C LEU A 8 26.89 7.91 25.91
N VAL A 9 26.70 8.89 25.05
CA VAL A 9 27.56 9.13 23.89
C VAL A 9 28.25 10.48 24.08
N ALA A 10 29.55 10.44 24.05
CA ALA A 10 30.45 11.58 24.23
C ALA A 10 30.59 12.40 22.93
N ALA A 11 30.64 13.70 23.10
CA ALA A 11 30.92 14.70 22.08
C ALA A 11 32.40 14.73 21.69
N GLY A 12 32.69 14.78 20.39
CA GLY A 12 34.01 15.13 19.86
C GLY A 12 33.93 16.33 18.94
N VAL A 13 34.48 17.44 19.38
CA VAL A 13 34.67 18.68 18.63
C VAL A 13 36.06 18.67 18.00
N LEU A 14 36.19 18.92 16.71
CA LEU A 14 37.43 19.34 16.08
C LEU A 14 37.17 20.44 15.06
N ALA A 15 37.64 21.63 15.40
CA ALA A 15 37.76 22.80 14.55
C ALA A 15 39.15 22.84 13.92
N THR A 16 39.23 23.18 12.64
CA THR A 16 40.47 23.77 12.09
C THR A 16 40.15 24.78 11.00
N ALA A 17 40.86 25.88 11.08
CA ALA A 17 40.66 27.13 10.41
C ALA A 17 41.65 27.35 9.25
N CYS A 18 41.40 28.43 8.50
CA CYS A 18 42.30 29.34 7.78
C CYS A 18 42.80 28.99 6.39
N GLY A 19 42.61 29.99 5.52
CA GLY A 19 43.60 30.43 4.57
C GLY A 19 43.08 31.06 3.28
N SER A 20 42.90 32.39 3.26
CA SER A 20 42.99 33.19 2.04
C SER A 20 44.44 33.56 1.78
N PRO A 21 44.87 33.82 0.55
CA PRO A 21 45.18 35.22 0.24
C PRO A 21 44.78 35.69 -1.16
N SER A 22 44.54 36.98 -1.22
CA SER A 22 44.40 37.87 -2.35
C SER A 22 45.65 38.07 -3.17
N THR A 23 45.52 38.28 -4.47
CA THR A 23 46.45 39.14 -5.21
C THR A 23 45.71 39.87 -6.30
N GLU A 24 45.70 41.21 -6.19
CA GLU A 24 45.38 42.17 -7.25
C GLU A 24 46.47 42.15 -8.32
N ASP A 25 46.04 42.30 -9.56
CA ASP A 25 46.90 42.91 -10.58
C ASP A 25 46.08 43.73 -11.57
N SER A 26 46.43 45.04 -11.58
CA SER A 26 45.90 46.05 -12.46
C SER A 26 46.64 46.05 -13.78
N ALA A 27 45.91 45.96 -14.86
CA ALA A 27 46.42 46.41 -16.18
C ALA A 27 45.33 47.18 -16.94
N THR A 28 45.55 48.47 -17.06
CA THR A 28 44.83 49.42 -17.92
C THR A 28 45.28 49.25 -19.37
N VAL A 29 44.38 49.01 -20.34
CA VAL A 29 44.58 49.35 -21.75
C VAL A 29 43.27 49.57 -22.49
N ALA A 30 43.17 50.80 -23.01
CA ALA A 30 42.58 51.30 -24.25
C ALA A 30 41.19 50.81 -24.74
N ALA A 31 40.31 51.78 -24.82
CA ALA A 31 39.06 51.79 -25.55
C ALA A 31 39.23 51.47 -27.05
N SER A 32 38.52 50.49 -27.56
CA SER A 32 38.21 50.37 -28.99
C SER A 32 36.68 50.15 -29.08
N SER A 33 36.00 51.11 -29.63
CA SER A 33 34.56 51.05 -29.94
C SER A 33 34.36 50.08 -31.10
N LEU A 34 33.79 48.93 -30.82
CA LEU A 34 33.21 48.03 -31.81
C LEU A 34 31.73 47.85 -31.48
N THR A 35 30.90 48.28 -32.42
CA THR A 35 29.47 48.04 -32.43
C THR A 35 29.17 46.56 -32.41
N SER A 36 28.70 46.05 -31.28
CA SER A 36 28.22 44.67 -31.16
C SER A 36 26.84 44.54 -31.78
N PRO A 37 26.61 43.51 -32.60
CA PRO A 37 25.25 43.14 -32.97
C PRO A 37 24.53 42.63 -31.72
N THR A 38 23.31 43.14 -31.49
CA THR A 38 22.41 42.67 -30.45
C THR A 38 22.03 41.22 -30.72
N SER A 39 22.79 40.28 -30.19
CA SER A 39 22.35 38.89 -30.12
C SER A 39 21.23 38.81 -29.12
N THR A 40 20.01 38.71 -29.59
CA THR A 40 18.87 38.30 -28.74
C THR A 40 19.10 36.86 -28.34
N THR A 41 19.71 36.66 -27.20
CA THR A 41 19.81 35.33 -26.58
C THR A 41 18.42 34.90 -26.14
N ALA A 42 17.79 34.03 -26.94
CA ALA A 42 16.58 33.35 -26.50
C ALA A 42 16.87 32.67 -25.15
N ALA A 43 16.05 32.96 -24.15
CA ALA A 43 16.14 32.29 -22.85
C ALA A 43 16.06 30.77 -23.09
N PRO A 44 16.92 29.95 -22.43
CA PRO A 44 16.80 28.50 -22.54
C PRO A 44 15.42 28.08 -22.04
N THR A 45 14.61 27.53 -22.92
CA THR A 45 13.38 26.87 -22.58
C THR A 45 13.82 25.60 -21.82
N THR A 46 13.78 25.64 -20.49
CA THR A 46 14.07 24.46 -19.65
C THR A 46 12.94 23.46 -19.90
N THR A 47 13.18 22.49 -20.76
CA THR A 47 12.26 21.38 -20.98
C THR A 47 12.36 20.49 -19.74
N VAL A 48 11.34 20.51 -18.89
CA VAL A 48 11.22 19.63 -17.74
C VAL A 48 11.16 18.17 -18.24
N SER A 49 11.95 17.28 -17.67
CA SER A 49 11.91 15.86 -18.05
C SER A 49 10.56 15.24 -17.66
N PRO A 50 10.09 14.20 -18.38
CA PRO A 50 8.85 13.50 -18.01
C PRO A 50 8.87 12.98 -16.56
N GLU A 51 10.03 12.57 -16.07
CA GLU A 51 10.21 12.13 -14.69
C GLU A 51 10.05 13.28 -13.69
N GLU A 52 10.66 14.43 -13.93
CA GLU A 52 10.49 15.62 -13.11
C GLU A 52 9.05 16.14 -13.12
N ALA A 53 8.37 16.04 -14.25
CA ALA A 53 6.95 16.39 -14.38
C ALA A 53 6.09 15.45 -13.51
N LEU A 54 6.31 14.15 -13.59
CA LEU A 54 5.61 13.14 -12.78
C LEU A 54 5.87 13.35 -11.27
N TYR A 55 7.12 13.61 -10.87
CA TYR A 55 7.45 13.96 -9.50
C TYR A 55 6.70 15.19 -9.01
N SER A 56 6.68 16.23 -9.83
CA SER A 56 6.01 17.48 -9.47
C SER A 56 4.50 17.27 -9.28
N GLU A 57 3.86 16.52 -10.19
CA GLU A 57 2.44 16.19 -10.12
C GLU A 57 2.13 15.37 -8.86
N TYR A 58 2.84 14.27 -8.64
CA TYR A 58 2.67 13.39 -7.50
C TYR A 58 2.77 14.13 -6.17
N TYR A 59 3.82 14.92 -5.95
CA TYR A 59 3.98 15.65 -4.69
C TYR A 59 3.01 16.81 -4.53
N SER A 60 2.61 17.45 -5.61
CA SER A 60 1.57 18.47 -5.57
C SER A 60 0.24 17.89 -5.14
N ALA A 61 -0.12 16.71 -5.65
CA ALA A 61 -1.34 16.01 -5.30
C ALA A 61 -1.34 15.55 -3.83
N LEU A 62 -0.26 14.95 -3.34
CA LEU A 62 -0.14 14.56 -1.92
C LEU A 62 -0.28 15.76 -0.99
N ARG A 63 0.38 16.86 -1.32
CA ARG A 63 0.28 18.10 -0.54
C ARG A 63 -1.12 18.68 -0.55
N ALA A 64 -1.78 18.71 -1.71
CA ALA A 64 -3.16 19.16 -1.84
C ALA A 64 -4.14 18.30 -1.02
N ALA A 65 -3.86 16.99 -0.91
CA ALA A 65 -4.61 16.06 -0.07
C ALA A 65 -4.27 16.18 1.43
N GLY A 66 -3.37 17.08 1.83
CA GLY A 66 -2.93 17.26 3.23
C GLY A 66 -2.17 16.03 3.78
N ILE A 67 -1.47 15.31 2.91
CA ILE A 67 -0.70 14.13 3.28
C ILE A 67 0.73 14.55 3.56
N ASP A 68 1.15 14.39 4.82
CA ASP A 68 2.52 14.67 5.23
C ASP A 68 3.48 13.59 4.73
N PHE A 69 4.49 14.03 4.01
CA PHE A 69 5.65 13.22 3.71
C PHE A 69 6.83 13.77 4.54
N ARG A 70 7.63 12.88 5.10
CA ARG A 70 8.76 13.31 5.94
C ARG A 70 9.83 14.00 5.09
N PRO A 71 10.15 15.27 5.35
CA PRO A 71 11.30 15.92 4.73
C PRO A 71 12.57 15.12 5.10
N GLY A 72 13.37 14.75 4.12
CA GLY A 72 14.63 14.02 4.33
C GLY A 72 14.61 12.54 3.97
N SER A 73 13.45 11.91 3.75
CA SER A 73 13.40 10.55 3.15
C SER A 73 13.59 10.56 1.63
N GLY A 74 14.04 11.65 1.05
CA GLY A 74 14.16 11.85 -0.39
C GLY A 74 12.82 11.61 -1.13
N TYR A 75 12.45 12.50 -2.01
CA TYR A 75 11.22 12.33 -2.80
C TYR A 75 11.17 10.96 -3.49
N SER A 76 12.29 10.50 -4.05
CA SER A 76 12.41 9.20 -4.71
C SER A 76 12.04 8.01 -3.82
N GLY A 77 12.43 8.02 -2.54
CA GLY A 77 12.12 6.91 -1.62
C GLY A 77 10.61 6.74 -1.39
N THR A 78 9.86 7.84 -1.27
CA THR A 78 8.43 7.82 -1.07
C THR A 78 7.68 7.35 -2.32
N MET A 79 8.01 7.89 -3.49
CA MET A 79 7.41 7.47 -4.76
C MET A 79 7.73 6.02 -5.10
N ALA A 80 8.96 5.55 -4.85
CA ALA A 80 9.33 4.15 -5.04
C ALA A 80 8.52 3.20 -4.14
N THR A 81 8.23 3.61 -2.90
CA THR A 81 7.36 2.83 -2.00
C THR A 81 5.94 2.74 -2.55
N ASP A 82 5.40 3.85 -3.07
CA ASP A 82 4.06 3.87 -3.65
C ASP A 82 4.00 3.12 -4.99
N GLN A 83 5.07 3.12 -5.77
CA GLN A 83 5.20 2.27 -6.96
C GLN A 83 5.13 0.78 -6.62
N SER A 84 5.68 0.35 -5.48
CA SER A 84 5.52 -1.04 -5.02
C SER A 84 4.05 -1.40 -4.73
N ILE A 85 3.24 -0.45 -4.25
CA ILE A 85 1.79 -0.66 -4.09
C ILE A 85 1.14 -0.88 -5.46
N CYS A 86 1.51 -0.09 -6.47
CA CYS A 86 1.05 -0.30 -7.85
C CYS A 86 1.41 -1.68 -8.40
N ASP A 87 2.61 -2.17 -8.08
CA ASP A 87 3.05 -3.50 -8.51
C ASP A 87 2.26 -4.61 -7.82
N TRP A 88 1.96 -4.48 -6.52
CA TRP A 88 1.10 -5.42 -5.80
C TRP A 88 -0.34 -5.44 -6.32
N LEU A 89 -0.89 -4.27 -6.69
CA LEU A 89 -2.20 -4.20 -7.32
C LEU A 89 -2.22 -4.91 -8.68
N ARG A 90 -1.19 -4.71 -9.52
CA ARG A 90 -1.06 -5.35 -10.84
C ARG A 90 -0.83 -6.86 -10.75
N SER A 91 -0.10 -7.32 -9.74
CA SER A 91 0.15 -8.75 -9.54
C SER A 91 -1.04 -9.49 -8.91
N GLY A 92 -2.03 -8.77 -8.38
CA GLY A 92 -3.12 -9.34 -7.62
C GLY A 92 -2.73 -9.78 -6.21
N GLU A 93 -1.55 -9.36 -5.72
CA GLU A 93 -1.14 -9.56 -4.32
C GLU A 93 -1.89 -8.62 -3.36
N LEU A 94 -2.44 -7.53 -3.90
CA LEU A 94 -3.26 -6.57 -3.19
C LEU A 94 -4.58 -6.38 -3.95
N GLU A 95 -5.65 -6.95 -3.42
CA GLU A 95 -7.00 -6.86 -4.01
C GLU A 95 -7.83 -5.75 -3.34
N ALA A 96 -8.97 -5.44 -3.93
CA ALA A 96 -9.87 -4.41 -3.40
C ALA A 96 -10.35 -4.70 -1.96
N TYR A 97 -10.50 -5.98 -1.59
CA TYR A 97 -10.87 -6.39 -0.24
C TYR A 97 -9.77 -6.06 0.79
N GLU A 98 -8.51 -6.37 0.50
CA GLU A 98 -7.39 -6.03 1.36
C GLU A 98 -7.24 -4.52 1.50
N LEU A 99 -7.45 -3.75 0.43
CA LEU A 99 -7.46 -2.29 0.49
C LEU A 99 -8.54 -1.78 1.44
N ALA A 100 -9.76 -2.33 1.36
CA ALA A 100 -10.90 -1.89 2.17
C ALA A 100 -10.77 -2.29 3.65
N THR A 101 -10.06 -3.39 3.96
CA THR A 101 -10.07 -4.01 5.30
C THR A 101 -8.75 -3.96 6.06
N ARG A 102 -7.64 -3.71 5.38
CA ARG A 102 -6.30 -3.71 5.99
C ARG A 102 -6.19 -2.63 7.07
N GLU A 103 -5.62 -2.98 8.24
CA GLU A 103 -5.30 -1.99 9.28
C GLU A 103 -4.37 -0.91 8.69
N GLY A 104 -4.77 0.35 8.81
CA GLY A 104 -4.04 1.51 8.28
C GLY A 104 -4.32 1.84 6.81
N VAL A 105 -5.17 1.09 6.11
CA VAL A 105 -5.61 1.40 4.74
C VAL A 105 -7.11 1.69 4.72
N TYR A 106 -7.58 2.47 5.68
CA TYR A 106 -8.90 3.06 5.59
C TYR A 106 -8.82 4.29 4.69
N PHE A 107 -9.68 4.37 3.66
CA PHE A 107 -9.71 5.53 2.74
C PHE A 107 -10.04 6.86 3.45
N GLN A 108 -10.32 6.83 4.74
CA GLN A 108 -10.55 8.00 5.60
C GLN A 108 -9.32 8.40 6.41
N ASP A 109 -8.33 7.53 6.56
CA ASP A 109 -7.05 7.83 7.20
C ASP A 109 -5.99 8.33 6.20
N ASN A 110 -4.80 8.66 6.70
CA ASN A 110 -3.72 9.17 5.85
C ASN A 110 -3.22 8.15 4.81
N ASN A 111 -3.25 6.84 5.12
CA ASN A 111 -2.79 5.79 4.21
C ASN A 111 -3.78 5.57 3.08
N GLY A 112 -5.07 5.45 3.40
CA GLY A 112 -6.12 5.30 2.40
C GLY A 112 -6.24 6.52 1.49
N ARG A 113 -6.20 7.73 2.04
CA ARG A 113 -6.15 8.97 1.26
C ARG A 113 -4.92 9.04 0.37
N ARG A 114 -3.76 8.54 0.84
CA ARG A 114 -2.54 8.46 0.04
C ARG A 114 -2.72 7.54 -1.16
N ILE A 115 -3.26 6.32 -0.96
CA ILE A 115 -3.52 5.39 -2.06
C ILE A 115 -4.49 5.98 -3.07
N ALA A 116 -5.60 6.55 -2.63
CA ALA A 116 -6.58 7.22 -3.48
C ALA A 116 -5.99 8.42 -4.26
N THR A 117 -4.96 9.08 -3.72
CA THR A 117 -4.29 10.21 -4.37
C THR A 117 -3.22 9.76 -5.34
N MET A 118 -2.44 8.71 -5.01
CA MET A 118 -1.27 8.31 -5.79
C MET A 118 -1.62 7.39 -6.97
N VAL A 119 -2.64 6.53 -6.84
CA VAL A 119 -2.99 5.56 -7.89
C VAL A 119 -3.35 6.21 -9.21
N PRO A 120 -4.19 7.28 -9.27
CA PRO A 120 -4.50 7.95 -10.55
C PRO A 120 -3.26 8.54 -11.25
N ILE A 121 -2.17 8.77 -10.52
CA ILE A 121 -0.93 9.37 -11.04
C ILE A 121 0.09 8.30 -11.41
N LEU A 122 0.34 7.34 -10.52
CA LEU A 122 1.40 6.34 -10.69
C LEU A 122 0.95 5.08 -11.43
N CYS A 123 -0.31 4.70 -11.30
CA CYS A 123 -0.88 3.49 -11.89
C CYS A 123 -2.38 3.63 -12.19
N PRO A 124 -2.76 4.53 -13.12
CA PRO A 124 -4.17 4.80 -13.43
C PRO A 124 -4.92 3.57 -13.94
N ASP A 125 -4.21 2.58 -14.46
CA ASP A 125 -4.71 1.27 -14.84
C ASP A 125 -5.30 0.47 -13.65
N GLN A 126 -4.91 0.81 -12.41
CA GLN A 126 -5.38 0.17 -11.18
C GLN A 126 -6.50 0.96 -10.47
N GLN A 127 -6.90 2.10 -11.00
CA GLN A 127 -7.98 2.92 -10.41
C GLN A 127 -9.28 2.14 -10.14
N PRO A 128 -9.74 1.23 -11.03
CA PRO A 128 -10.97 0.46 -10.75
C PRO A 128 -10.93 -0.37 -9.46
N ILE A 129 -9.75 -0.89 -9.08
CA ILE A 129 -9.59 -1.66 -7.82
C ILE A 129 -9.77 -0.73 -6.61
N VAL A 130 -9.20 0.47 -6.68
CA VAL A 130 -9.33 1.48 -5.62
C VAL A 130 -10.77 1.97 -5.51
N ASP A 131 -11.43 2.24 -6.64
CA ASP A 131 -12.83 2.67 -6.66
C ASP A 131 -13.76 1.61 -6.06
N GLN A 132 -13.53 0.33 -6.38
CA GLN A 132 -14.25 -0.79 -5.79
C GLN A 132 -14.05 -0.88 -4.27
N ALA A 133 -12.82 -0.70 -3.80
CA ALA A 133 -12.50 -0.68 -2.38
C ALA A 133 -13.18 0.49 -1.64
N ILE A 134 -13.18 1.69 -2.23
CA ILE A 134 -13.85 2.88 -1.68
C ILE A 134 -15.37 2.70 -1.63
N ALA A 135 -15.95 2.12 -2.67
CA ALA A 135 -17.39 1.83 -2.72
C ALA A 135 -17.83 0.80 -1.67
N GLY A 136 -16.88 0.00 -1.14
CA GLY A 136 -17.19 -1.07 -0.20
C GLY A 136 -17.90 -2.27 -0.85
N ASP A 137 -17.91 -2.35 -2.15
CA ASP A 137 -18.45 -3.50 -2.91
C ASP A 137 -17.37 -4.57 -3.09
N VAL A 138 -16.90 -5.07 -1.96
CA VAL A 138 -15.81 -6.04 -1.89
C VAL A 138 -16.09 -7.13 -0.88
N ARG A 139 -15.51 -8.30 -1.11
CA ARG A 139 -15.54 -9.42 -0.15
C ARG A 139 -14.24 -10.21 -0.21
N GLU A 140 -13.94 -10.91 0.86
CA GLU A 140 -12.79 -11.81 0.93
C GLU A 140 -13.00 -12.97 -0.07
N THR A 141 -12.14 -13.03 -1.08
CA THR A 141 -12.20 -14.06 -2.11
C THR A 141 -11.34 -15.28 -1.77
N THR A 142 -10.39 -15.11 -0.85
CA THR A 142 -9.42 -16.13 -0.46
C THR A 142 -9.17 -16.07 1.04
N PHE A 143 -9.29 -17.20 1.74
CA PHE A 143 -8.95 -17.30 3.16
C PHE A 143 -8.31 -18.63 3.51
N ARG A 144 -7.55 -18.66 4.58
CA ARG A 144 -7.08 -19.90 5.21
C ARG A 144 -8.16 -20.46 6.12
N GLY A 145 -8.13 -21.79 6.30
CA GLY A 145 -8.94 -22.48 7.30
C GLY A 145 -8.79 -21.84 8.69
N GLY A 146 -9.48 -22.40 9.66
CA GLY A 146 -9.64 -21.89 11.01
C GLY A 146 -11.10 -21.56 11.29
N LYS A 147 -11.38 -20.99 12.48
CA LYS A 147 -12.72 -20.61 12.87
C LYS A 147 -13.07 -19.21 12.40
N ARG A 148 -14.16 -19.08 11.67
CA ARG A 148 -14.67 -17.81 11.12
C ARG A 148 -16.13 -17.60 11.55
N LEU A 149 -16.48 -16.37 11.89
CA LEU A 149 -17.89 -15.98 12.00
C LEU A 149 -18.40 -15.53 10.63
N ILE A 150 -19.66 -15.84 10.37
CA ILE A 150 -20.32 -15.52 9.08
C ILE A 150 -21.12 -14.24 9.22
N GLY A 151 -21.00 -13.36 8.24
CA GLY A 151 -21.69 -12.07 8.23
C GLY A 151 -21.25 -11.18 7.08
N ASN A 152 -21.43 -9.87 7.23
CA ASN A 152 -20.90 -8.90 6.29
C ASN A 152 -19.37 -8.86 6.41
N GLY A 153 -18.65 -9.23 5.37
CA GLY A 153 -17.20 -9.33 5.35
C GLY A 153 -16.46 -8.02 5.62
N LEU A 154 -17.13 -6.87 5.55
CA LEU A 154 -16.56 -5.56 5.89
C LEU A 154 -16.80 -5.15 7.36
N GLU A 155 -17.57 -5.93 8.10
CA GLU A 155 -17.79 -5.71 9.52
C GLU A 155 -16.77 -6.47 10.37
N ARG A 156 -16.39 -5.87 11.50
CA ARG A 156 -15.48 -6.52 12.44
C ARG A 156 -16.25 -7.33 13.47
N THR A 157 -15.76 -8.52 13.74
CA THR A 157 -16.22 -9.34 14.86
C THR A 157 -15.83 -8.67 16.20
N PRO A 158 -16.44 -9.09 17.33
CA PRO A 158 -16.04 -8.60 18.67
C PRO A 158 -14.55 -8.79 18.99
N TRP A 159 -13.86 -9.69 18.30
CA TRP A 159 -12.42 -9.95 18.48
C TRP A 159 -11.53 -9.23 17.48
N GLY A 160 -12.10 -8.33 16.66
CA GLY A 160 -11.37 -7.48 15.73
C GLY A 160 -11.10 -8.09 14.35
N ASN A 161 -11.39 -9.37 14.12
CA ASN A 161 -11.31 -9.99 12.79
C ASN A 161 -12.51 -9.56 11.94
N PHE A 162 -12.41 -9.70 10.61
CA PHE A 162 -13.55 -9.52 9.73
C PHE A 162 -14.43 -10.78 9.69
N TYR A 163 -15.73 -10.60 9.47
CA TYR A 163 -16.62 -11.70 9.15
C TYR A 163 -16.27 -12.30 7.79
N LEU A 164 -16.52 -13.60 7.63
CA LEU A 164 -16.48 -14.24 6.32
C LEU A 164 -17.85 -14.08 5.66
N SER A 165 -17.86 -13.59 4.43
CA SER A 165 -19.10 -13.43 3.67
C SER A 165 -19.69 -14.78 3.25
N PRO A 166 -21.03 -14.93 3.21
CA PRO A 166 -21.65 -16.07 2.56
C PRO A 166 -21.22 -16.24 1.12
N GLY A 167 -21.14 -17.48 0.64
CA GLY A 167 -20.73 -17.81 -0.73
C GLY A 167 -20.31 -19.26 -0.86
N THR A 168 -20.01 -19.68 -2.07
CA THR A 168 -19.46 -21.00 -2.35
C THR A 168 -17.95 -20.91 -2.45
N TYR A 169 -17.27 -21.69 -1.61
CA TYR A 169 -15.82 -21.71 -1.52
C TYR A 169 -15.28 -23.10 -1.86
N GLN A 170 -14.14 -23.13 -2.53
CA GLN A 170 -13.45 -24.36 -2.91
C GLN A 170 -11.99 -24.31 -2.46
N THR A 171 -11.44 -25.44 -2.02
CA THR A 171 -10.01 -25.53 -1.71
C THR A 171 -9.17 -25.35 -2.97
N GLU A 172 -8.11 -24.56 -2.86
CA GLU A 172 -7.22 -24.23 -4.00
C GLU A 172 -6.42 -25.43 -4.50
N LYS A 173 -6.09 -26.35 -3.60
CA LYS A 173 -5.24 -27.51 -3.86
C LYS A 173 -5.90 -28.79 -3.37
N PRO A 174 -5.43 -29.97 -3.85
CA PRO A 174 -5.84 -31.23 -3.25
C PRO A 174 -5.63 -31.23 -1.74
N VAL A 175 -6.58 -31.81 -1.03
CA VAL A 175 -6.58 -31.90 0.43
C VAL A 175 -6.33 -33.32 0.92
N SER A 176 -5.70 -33.44 2.09
CA SER A 176 -5.64 -34.64 2.89
C SER A 176 -6.02 -34.29 4.34
N ASP A 177 -6.82 -35.16 4.97
CA ASP A 177 -7.26 -34.99 6.36
C ASP A 177 -7.91 -33.62 6.63
N CYS A 178 -8.77 -33.19 5.71
CA CYS A 178 -9.48 -31.91 5.77
C CYS A 178 -10.80 -32.10 6.52
N TYR A 179 -10.95 -31.45 7.66
CA TYR A 179 -12.21 -31.31 8.36
C TYR A 179 -12.81 -29.92 8.11
N TRP A 180 -14.13 -29.87 7.90
CA TRP A 180 -14.88 -28.63 7.92
C TRP A 180 -16.25 -28.80 8.55
N GLU A 181 -16.78 -27.71 9.12
CA GLU A 181 -18.12 -27.63 9.68
C GLU A 181 -18.75 -26.25 9.46
N ARG A 182 -20.07 -26.23 9.39
CA ARG A 182 -20.92 -25.05 9.41
C ARG A 182 -21.78 -25.09 10.66
N SER A 183 -22.00 -23.97 11.34
CA SER A 183 -22.77 -23.89 12.55
C SER A 183 -23.81 -22.78 12.54
N ASP A 184 -24.90 -22.99 13.31
CA ASP A 184 -25.93 -22.01 13.56
C ASP A 184 -25.55 -20.97 14.65
N ALA A 185 -26.45 -20.03 14.93
CA ALA A 185 -26.23 -18.99 15.94
C ALA A 185 -26.11 -19.52 17.37
N ASN A 186 -26.58 -20.75 17.65
CA ASN A 186 -26.45 -21.41 18.95
C ASN A 186 -25.17 -22.24 19.06
N GLY A 187 -24.37 -22.31 17.97
CA GLY A 187 -23.17 -23.11 17.89
C GLY A 187 -23.42 -24.59 17.56
N ASN A 188 -24.65 -24.97 17.17
CA ASN A 188 -24.92 -26.34 16.71
C ASN A 188 -24.36 -26.54 15.31
N ILE A 189 -23.72 -27.68 15.09
CA ILE A 189 -23.27 -28.08 13.77
C ILE A 189 -24.47 -28.40 12.89
N ILE A 190 -24.63 -27.71 11.78
CA ILE A 190 -25.69 -27.92 10.78
C ILE A 190 -25.24 -28.73 9.59
N ASP A 191 -23.92 -28.75 9.35
CA ASP A 191 -23.30 -29.56 8.30
C ASP A 191 -21.82 -29.70 8.59
N ASN A 192 -21.23 -30.86 8.30
CA ASN A 192 -19.78 -31.09 8.43
C ASN A 192 -19.32 -32.27 7.56
N ASN A 193 -18.01 -32.32 7.34
CA ASN A 193 -17.38 -33.49 6.73
C ASN A 193 -15.91 -33.60 7.12
N PHE A 194 -15.41 -34.84 7.14
CA PHE A 194 -13.99 -35.16 7.22
C PHE A 194 -13.56 -35.86 5.93
N VAL A 195 -12.69 -35.22 5.15
CA VAL A 195 -12.24 -35.68 3.83
C VAL A 195 -10.80 -36.17 3.94
N THR A 196 -10.60 -37.50 3.86
CA THR A 196 -9.27 -38.10 3.97
C THR A 196 -8.37 -37.73 2.80
N LEU A 197 -8.94 -37.71 1.57
CA LEU A 197 -8.22 -37.31 0.36
C LEU A 197 -9.21 -36.93 -0.74
N ALA A 198 -9.02 -35.72 -1.30
CA ALA A 198 -9.78 -35.27 -2.47
C ALA A 198 -8.96 -34.29 -3.31
N PRO A 199 -9.23 -34.17 -4.62
CA PRO A 199 -8.61 -33.16 -5.46
C PRO A 199 -9.03 -31.74 -5.09
N SER A 200 -10.25 -31.57 -4.58
CA SER A 200 -10.78 -30.33 -3.98
C SER A 200 -11.97 -30.63 -3.08
N VAL A 201 -12.29 -29.69 -2.19
CA VAL A 201 -13.51 -29.69 -1.38
C VAL A 201 -14.24 -28.39 -1.68
N THR A 202 -15.55 -28.47 -1.91
CA THR A 202 -16.41 -27.30 -2.14
C THR A 202 -17.46 -27.23 -1.05
N VAL A 203 -17.66 -26.05 -0.46
CA VAL A 203 -18.66 -25.81 0.59
C VAL A 203 -19.41 -24.52 0.27
N THR A 204 -20.74 -24.57 0.33
CA THR A 204 -21.57 -23.35 0.28
C THR A 204 -21.89 -22.90 1.70
N ILE A 205 -21.42 -21.72 2.06
CA ILE A 205 -21.74 -21.02 3.30
C ILE A 205 -22.98 -20.18 3.06
N ALA A 206 -24.06 -20.52 3.75
CA ALA A 206 -25.33 -19.84 3.59
C ALA A 206 -25.39 -18.52 4.39
N PRO A 207 -26.22 -17.54 4.00
CA PRO A 207 -26.44 -16.33 4.78
C PRO A 207 -27.04 -16.58 6.19
N THR A 208 -27.60 -17.76 6.40
CA THR A 208 -28.18 -18.20 7.68
C THR A 208 -27.15 -18.86 8.59
N ASP A 209 -25.94 -19.15 8.10
CA ASP A 209 -24.87 -19.72 8.91
C ASP A 209 -24.33 -18.65 9.85
N SER A 210 -23.83 -19.05 10.99
CA SER A 210 -23.21 -18.15 11.97
C SER A 210 -21.74 -18.44 12.15
N GLY A 211 -21.30 -19.64 11.81
CA GLY A 211 -19.90 -20.04 11.89
C GLY A 211 -19.48 -21.02 10.80
N PHE A 212 -18.21 -20.94 10.44
CA PHE A 212 -17.51 -21.90 9.61
C PHE A 212 -16.17 -22.23 10.26
N THR A 213 -15.86 -23.52 10.39
CA THR A 213 -14.56 -23.99 10.86
C THR A 213 -13.96 -24.90 9.81
N ALA A 214 -12.67 -24.76 9.54
CA ALA A 214 -11.94 -25.68 8.68
C ALA A 214 -10.54 -25.94 9.23
N ASP A 215 -10.13 -27.20 9.26
CA ASP A 215 -8.81 -27.64 9.66
C ASP A 215 -8.22 -28.62 8.64
N GLY A 216 -6.91 -28.52 8.38
CA GLY A 216 -6.22 -29.36 7.40
C GLY A 216 -6.57 -29.08 5.92
N CYS A 217 -7.48 -28.14 5.64
CA CYS A 217 -8.02 -27.92 4.28
C CYS A 217 -7.17 -26.97 3.41
N GLY A 218 -6.22 -26.24 3.99
CA GLY A 218 -5.39 -25.27 3.26
C GLY A 218 -6.10 -23.95 2.95
N ILE A 219 -5.98 -23.47 1.73
CA ILE A 219 -6.55 -22.19 1.27
C ILE A 219 -7.89 -22.45 0.58
N TRP A 220 -8.89 -21.68 0.92
CA TRP A 220 -10.20 -21.65 0.30
C TRP A 220 -10.31 -20.44 -0.63
N LYS A 221 -10.89 -20.63 -1.81
CA LYS A 221 -11.19 -19.58 -2.77
C LYS A 221 -12.69 -19.51 -3.03
N LEU A 222 -13.21 -18.29 -3.10
CA LEU A 222 -14.58 -18.05 -3.53
C LEU A 222 -14.72 -18.44 -5.00
N VAL A 223 -15.77 -19.22 -5.31
CA VAL A 223 -16.09 -19.64 -6.68
C VAL A 223 -17.45 -19.14 -7.16
N GLU A 224 -18.34 -18.79 -6.22
CA GLU A 224 -19.65 -18.18 -6.48
C GLU A 224 -20.15 -17.35 -5.26
#